data_8fdca7ba2fe7ebf7624dfbcd02ae5fd9
#
_entry.id   8fdca7ba2fe7ebf7624dfbcd02ae5fd9
#
_cell.length_a   1.000
_cell.length_b   1.000
_cell.length_c   1.000
_cell.angle_alpha   90.00
_cell.angle_beta   90.00
_cell.angle_gamma   90.00
#
_symmetry.space_group_name_H-M   'P 1'
#
loop_
_entity.id
_entity.type
_entity.pdbx_description
1 polymer ?
#
loop_
_entity_poly.entity_id
_entity_poly.type
_entity_poly.pdbx_seq_one_letter_code
_entity_poly.pdbx_strand_id
1 'polypeptide(L)'
;MLAPSWEEHATRLANAEEQDMPRVLMDISVKAAVNLQQDAFVVIGRDTRPSSEKLSRSVIDGVTVLEGQFHDYGLLTTPQLHYMVYCRNTGGQYGKATIEGYYEKLSKAFMELTKQASCSGDENRSLKVDCANGIGALKLREMEHYITQGLSVQLFNDGTKGKLNHLCGADFVKSHQKPPQGMEMKSNERCCSFDGDADRIVYYYLDVDGHFHLIDGDKIATLISSFLKELLLEIGESLNIGVVQTAYANGSSTRYLEEVMKVPVYCTKTGVKHLHHKAQEFDIGVYFEANGHGTVLFSKAAETKIKQLARELENKKRKAAKMLENVIDLINQTAGDAISDMLVIEAVLILKGLTVQQWDALYTDLPNRQLKVKVADRQVISTTDAERQVVTPPGLQEAINDLVKKYKLSRAFVRPSGTEDIVRVYAEADSQVRKCGPRTC
;
A
#
# COMPACT_ATOMS: atom_id res chain seq x y z
N MET A 1 21.47 1.51 -3.07
CA MET A 1 22.42 2.58 -3.35
C MET A 1 22.57 2.91 -4.85
N LEU A 2 22.11 2.03 -5.76
CA LEU A 2 22.08 2.34 -7.21
C LEU A 2 20.86 3.16 -7.67
N ALA A 3 19.81 3.29 -6.84
CA ALA A 3 18.53 3.87 -7.24
C ALA A 3 18.58 5.30 -7.82
N PRO A 4 19.36 6.27 -7.31
CA PRO A 4 19.37 7.63 -7.84
C PRO A 4 20.03 7.75 -9.22
N SER A 5 20.93 6.84 -9.58
CA SER A 5 21.71 6.85 -10.83
C SER A 5 21.36 5.69 -11.76
N TRP A 6 20.30 4.92 -11.42
CA TRP A 6 19.97 3.71 -12.17
C TRP A 6 19.61 3.98 -13.65
N GLU A 7 18.85 5.02 -13.93
CA GLU A 7 18.48 5.37 -15.32
C GLU A 7 19.70 5.70 -16.16
N GLU A 8 20.68 6.43 -15.60
CA GLU A 8 21.95 6.73 -16.27
C GLU A 8 22.74 5.44 -16.53
N HIS A 9 22.86 4.58 -15.52
CA HIS A 9 23.61 3.32 -15.64
C HIS A 9 22.94 2.34 -16.60
N ALA A 10 21.62 2.20 -16.54
CA ALA A 10 20.87 1.34 -17.46
C ALA A 10 20.99 1.81 -18.92
N THR A 11 20.89 3.13 -19.15
CA THR A 11 21.07 3.73 -20.47
C THR A 11 22.49 3.50 -21.02
N ARG A 12 23.52 3.64 -20.17
CA ARG A 12 24.91 3.36 -20.56
C ARG A 12 25.12 1.90 -20.95
N LEU A 13 24.54 0.96 -20.18
CA LEU A 13 24.62 -0.48 -20.47
C LEU A 13 23.87 -0.82 -21.76
N ALA A 14 22.67 -0.29 -21.95
CA ALA A 14 21.86 -0.57 -23.14
C ALA A 14 22.48 -0.05 -24.45
N ASN A 15 23.28 1.01 -24.36
CA ASN A 15 23.96 1.61 -25.50
C ASN A 15 25.43 1.19 -25.67
N ALA A 16 25.96 0.33 -24.78
CA ALA A 16 27.32 -0.15 -24.87
C ALA A 16 27.46 -1.22 -25.95
N GLU A 17 28.50 -1.11 -26.77
CA GLU A 17 28.87 -2.21 -27.66
C GLU A 17 29.43 -3.39 -26.84
N GLU A 18 29.29 -4.61 -27.36
CA GLU A 18 29.67 -5.85 -26.66
C GLU A 18 31.11 -5.80 -26.13
N GLN A 19 32.03 -5.27 -26.91
CA GLN A 19 33.46 -5.13 -26.55
C GLN A 19 33.70 -4.11 -25.41
N ASP A 20 32.83 -3.12 -25.25
CA ASP A 20 32.93 -2.09 -24.19
C ASP A 20 32.17 -2.46 -22.92
N MET A 21 31.29 -3.45 -22.96
CA MET A 21 30.44 -3.86 -21.85
C MET A 21 31.23 -4.13 -20.55
N PRO A 22 32.36 -4.88 -20.54
CA PRO A 22 33.12 -5.12 -19.31
C PRO A 22 33.63 -3.81 -18.67
N ARG A 23 34.06 -2.84 -19.49
CA ARG A 23 34.53 -1.54 -19.01
C ARG A 23 33.40 -0.72 -18.41
N VAL A 24 32.21 -0.72 -19.05
CA VAL A 24 31.04 -0.02 -18.56
C VAL A 24 30.57 -0.63 -17.23
N LEU A 25 30.52 -1.94 -17.12
CA LEU A 25 30.16 -2.64 -15.87
C LEU A 25 31.15 -2.33 -14.74
N MET A 26 32.45 -2.35 -15.01
CA MET A 26 33.47 -2.00 -14.02
C MET A 26 33.30 -0.55 -13.54
N ASP A 27 33.07 0.40 -14.46
CA ASP A 27 32.88 1.80 -14.15
C ASP A 27 31.63 2.04 -13.27
N ILE A 28 30.53 1.31 -13.56
CA ILE A 28 29.29 1.32 -12.77
C ILE A 28 29.57 0.75 -11.39
N SER A 29 30.26 -0.39 -11.29
CA SER A 29 30.55 -1.03 -10.00
C SER A 29 31.36 -0.16 -9.08
N VAL A 30 32.37 0.56 -9.61
CA VAL A 30 33.19 1.52 -8.86
C VAL A 30 32.35 2.70 -8.40
N LYS A 31 31.56 3.32 -9.29
CA LYS A 31 30.69 4.45 -8.95
C LYS A 31 29.60 4.09 -7.94
N ALA A 32 29.10 2.88 -8.02
CA ALA A 32 28.06 2.37 -7.12
C ALA A 32 28.60 1.75 -5.83
N ALA A 33 29.93 1.70 -5.67
CA ALA A 33 30.60 1.00 -4.58
C ALA A 33 30.16 -0.47 -4.43
N VAL A 34 29.95 -1.17 -5.57
CA VAL A 34 29.59 -2.59 -5.61
C VAL A 34 30.86 -3.42 -5.63
N ASN A 35 30.98 -4.34 -4.69
CA ASN A 35 32.09 -5.31 -4.69
C ASN A 35 31.74 -6.49 -5.61
N LEU A 36 32.34 -6.54 -6.80
CA LEU A 36 32.13 -7.61 -7.78
C LEU A 36 32.72 -8.96 -7.35
N GLN A 37 33.54 -8.98 -6.29
CA GLN A 37 34.11 -10.23 -5.73
C GLN A 37 33.20 -10.82 -4.63
N GLN A 38 32.11 -10.16 -4.30
CA GLN A 38 31.16 -10.67 -3.34
C GLN A 38 30.18 -11.59 -4.06
N ASP A 39 30.00 -12.80 -3.53
CA ASP A 39 28.99 -13.73 -4.04
C ASP A 39 27.59 -13.09 -3.99
N ALA A 40 26.90 -13.14 -5.12
CA ALA A 40 25.51 -12.72 -5.20
C ALA A 40 24.59 -13.86 -4.75
N PHE A 41 23.59 -13.53 -3.94
CA PHE A 41 22.53 -14.46 -3.57
C PHE A 41 21.18 -13.91 -4.05
N VAL A 42 20.52 -14.64 -4.94
CA VAL A 42 19.26 -14.23 -5.56
C VAL A 42 18.10 -14.95 -4.87
N VAL A 43 17.14 -14.19 -4.37
CA VAL A 43 15.92 -14.73 -3.77
C VAL A 43 14.78 -14.59 -4.77
N ILE A 44 14.10 -15.69 -5.04
CA ILE A 44 13.09 -15.80 -6.08
C ILE A 44 11.75 -16.19 -5.43
N GLY A 45 10.70 -15.53 -5.83
CA GLY A 45 9.32 -15.87 -5.54
C GLY A 45 8.45 -15.49 -6.73
N ARG A 46 7.30 -16.13 -6.89
CA ARG A 46 6.39 -15.85 -8.00
C ARG A 46 4.93 -15.88 -7.57
N ASP A 47 4.12 -15.13 -8.24
CA ASP A 47 2.67 -15.13 -8.11
C ASP A 47 2.00 -16.13 -9.08
N THR A 48 0.67 -16.02 -9.23
CA THR A 48 -0.15 -16.91 -10.06
C THR A 48 -0.33 -16.44 -11.51
N ARG A 49 0.41 -15.42 -11.98
CA ARG A 49 0.36 -14.99 -13.39
C ARG A 49 0.81 -16.12 -14.31
N PRO A 50 0.17 -16.32 -15.48
CA PRO A 50 0.55 -17.40 -16.39
C PRO A 50 2.00 -17.36 -16.86
N SER A 51 2.62 -16.17 -16.88
CA SER A 51 4.03 -15.98 -17.25
C SER A 51 5.01 -16.26 -16.11
N SER A 52 4.57 -16.28 -14.85
CA SER A 52 5.43 -16.28 -13.67
C SER A 52 6.35 -17.49 -13.60
N GLU A 53 5.86 -18.68 -13.92
CA GLU A 53 6.68 -19.91 -13.90
C GLU A 53 7.79 -19.87 -14.94
N LYS A 54 7.48 -19.46 -16.18
CA LYS A 54 8.47 -19.35 -17.24
C LYS A 54 9.54 -18.30 -16.91
N LEU A 55 9.10 -17.13 -16.39
CA LEU A 55 10.02 -16.06 -16.02
C LEU A 55 10.92 -16.46 -14.84
N SER A 56 10.37 -17.12 -13.82
CA SER A 56 11.17 -17.59 -12.69
C SER A 56 12.24 -18.61 -13.12
N ARG A 57 11.91 -19.55 -14.01
CA ARG A 57 12.87 -20.47 -14.59
C ARG A 57 13.98 -19.73 -15.37
N SER A 58 13.62 -18.75 -16.20
CA SER A 58 14.61 -17.96 -16.94
C SER A 58 15.56 -17.19 -16.01
N VAL A 59 15.06 -16.70 -14.86
CA VAL A 59 15.93 -16.08 -13.83
C VAL A 59 16.87 -17.11 -13.22
N ILE A 60 16.37 -18.31 -12.87
CA ILE A 60 17.19 -19.40 -12.32
C ILE A 60 18.28 -19.81 -13.30
N ASP A 61 17.94 -20.00 -14.58
CA ASP A 61 18.90 -20.35 -15.63
C ASP A 61 20.00 -19.28 -15.74
N GLY A 62 19.62 -17.99 -15.77
CA GLY A 62 20.59 -16.89 -15.82
C GLY A 62 21.52 -16.83 -14.61
N VAL A 63 20.99 -17.02 -13.40
CA VAL A 63 21.79 -17.06 -12.16
C VAL A 63 22.74 -18.27 -12.17
N THR A 64 22.26 -19.43 -12.63
CA THR A 64 23.06 -20.68 -12.70
C THR A 64 24.19 -20.55 -13.69
N VAL A 65 23.96 -19.96 -14.87
CA VAL A 65 25.03 -19.73 -15.89
C VAL A 65 26.12 -18.83 -15.34
N LEU A 66 25.81 -17.92 -14.46
CA LEU A 66 26.76 -17.02 -13.78
C LEU A 66 27.36 -17.64 -12.50
N GLU A 67 27.11 -18.92 -12.25
CA GLU A 67 27.56 -19.64 -11.03
C GLU A 67 27.08 -18.97 -9.73
N GLY A 68 26.00 -18.17 -9.81
CA GLY A 68 25.39 -17.46 -8.68
C GLY A 68 24.58 -18.40 -7.78
N GLN A 69 24.41 -18.00 -6.53
CA GLN A 69 23.57 -18.71 -5.57
C GLN A 69 22.15 -18.16 -5.60
N PHE A 70 21.17 -19.03 -5.46
CA PHE A 70 19.77 -18.61 -5.36
C PHE A 70 18.96 -19.47 -4.38
N HIS A 71 17.82 -18.93 -3.94
CA HIS A 71 16.77 -19.67 -3.25
C HIS A 71 15.43 -19.34 -3.87
N ASP A 72 14.74 -20.36 -4.40
CA ASP A 72 13.39 -20.23 -4.93
C ASP A 72 12.36 -20.64 -3.86
N TYR A 73 11.59 -19.68 -3.40
CA TYR A 73 10.47 -19.89 -2.46
C TYR A 73 9.19 -20.33 -3.16
N GLY A 74 9.16 -20.44 -4.48
CA GLY A 74 7.98 -20.82 -5.24
C GLY A 74 6.89 -19.75 -5.22
N LEU A 75 5.66 -20.15 -4.88
CA LEU A 75 4.51 -19.27 -4.85
C LEU A 75 4.49 -18.40 -3.57
N LEU A 76 4.70 -17.11 -3.75
CA LEU A 76 4.64 -16.08 -2.70
C LEU A 76 3.87 -14.84 -3.19
N THR A 77 3.36 -14.07 -2.24
CA THR A 77 2.98 -12.68 -2.53
C THR A 77 4.23 -11.82 -2.70
N THR A 78 4.12 -10.70 -3.43
CA THR A 78 5.21 -9.74 -3.55
C THR A 78 5.73 -9.27 -2.19
N PRO A 79 4.89 -8.86 -1.22
CA PRO A 79 5.37 -8.45 0.10
C PRO A 79 5.99 -9.57 0.93
N GLN A 80 5.55 -10.82 0.77
CA GLN A 80 6.20 -11.96 1.44
C GLN A 80 7.63 -12.14 0.95
N LEU A 81 7.90 -11.99 -0.35
CA LEU A 81 9.26 -12.04 -0.87
C LEU A 81 10.14 -10.91 -0.29
N HIS A 82 9.61 -9.69 -0.22
CA HIS A 82 10.30 -8.57 0.44
C HIS A 82 10.61 -8.87 1.90
N TYR A 83 9.66 -9.43 2.64
CA TYR A 83 9.86 -9.87 4.02
C TYR A 83 11.01 -10.89 4.13
N MET A 84 11.05 -11.92 3.27
CA MET A 84 12.10 -12.94 3.28
C MET A 84 13.49 -12.33 3.07
N VAL A 85 13.61 -11.44 2.08
CA VAL A 85 14.86 -10.73 1.77
C VAL A 85 15.30 -9.87 2.95
N TYR A 86 14.39 -9.13 3.54
CA TYR A 86 14.70 -8.25 4.67
C TYR A 86 15.11 -9.05 5.92
N CYS A 87 14.44 -10.16 6.22
CA CYS A 87 14.82 -11.05 7.31
C CYS A 87 16.25 -11.62 7.13
N ARG A 88 16.61 -12.01 5.92
CA ARG A 88 17.99 -12.48 5.61
C ARG A 88 19.01 -11.36 5.79
N ASN A 89 18.75 -10.19 5.23
CA ASN A 89 19.66 -9.05 5.27
C ASN A 89 19.87 -8.50 6.69
N THR A 90 18.91 -8.71 7.59
CA THR A 90 19.01 -8.31 9.01
C THR A 90 19.50 -9.43 9.92
N GLY A 91 19.97 -10.56 9.37
CA GLY A 91 20.42 -11.71 10.15
C GLY A 91 19.35 -12.27 11.09
N GLY A 92 18.08 -12.20 10.69
CA GLY A 92 16.94 -12.68 11.47
C GLY A 92 16.45 -11.73 12.56
N GLN A 93 16.98 -10.52 12.67
CA GLN A 93 16.52 -9.53 13.67
C GLN A 93 15.09 -9.07 13.42
N TYR A 94 14.65 -9.02 12.17
CA TYR A 94 13.29 -8.63 11.79
C TYR A 94 12.29 -9.80 11.94
N GLY A 95 12.75 -11.02 11.68
CA GLY A 95 11.96 -12.24 11.74
C GLY A 95 12.68 -13.43 11.12
N LYS A 96 12.04 -14.59 11.10
CA LYS A 96 12.55 -15.77 10.40
C LYS A 96 12.29 -15.61 8.90
N ALA A 97 13.31 -15.85 8.06
CA ALA A 97 13.23 -15.76 6.59
C ALA A 97 12.53 -17.01 6.01
N THR A 98 11.32 -17.34 6.50
CA THR A 98 10.47 -18.44 6.03
C THR A 98 9.01 -17.99 6.00
N ILE A 99 8.19 -18.70 5.22
CA ILE A 99 6.75 -18.40 5.12
C ILE A 99 6.05 -18.63 6.48
N GLU A 100 6.43 -19.66 7.20
CA GLU A 100 5.93 -19.97 8.55
C GLU A 100 6.31 -18.84 9.52
N GLY A 101 7.55 -18.33 9.43
CA GLY A 101 8.02 -17.21 10.26
C GLY A 101 7.21 -15.92 10.00
N TYR A 102 6.80 -15.68 8.76
CA TYR A 102 5.89 -14.59 8.42
C TYR A 102 4.52 -14.80 9.08
N TYR A 103 3.93 -15.98 8.93
CA TYR A 103 2.62 -16.28 9.56
C TYR A 103 2.68 -16.24 11.09
N GLU A 104 3.69 -16.86 11.71
CA GLU A 104 3.88 -16.84 13.16
C GLU A 104 3.98 -15.42 13.70
N LYS A 105 4.76 -14.55 13.05
CA LYS A 105 4.94 -13.16 13.51
C LYS A 105 3.64 -12.37 13.45
N LEU A 106 2.96 -12.37 12.31
CA LEU A 106 1.75 -11.58 12.11
C LEU A 106 0.58 -12.10 12.95
N SER A 107 0.34 -13.41 12.95
CA SER A 107 -0.77 -13.98 13.70
C SER A 107 -0.61 -13.81 15.21
N LYS A 108 0.60 -13.98 15.74
CA LYS A 108 0.88 -13.74 17.17
C LYS A 108 0.58 -12.30 17.55
N ALA A 109 1.07 -11.33 16.76
CA ALA A 109 0.84 -9.93 17.03
C ALA A 109 -0.66 -9.56 16.94
N PHE A 110 -1.38 -10.09 15.96
CA PHE A 110 -2.82 -9.90 15.80
C PHE A 110 -3.60 -10.45 17.01
N MET A 111 -3.32 -11.69 17.41
CA MET A 111 -3.99 -12.32 18.56
C MET A 111 -3.71 -11.59 19.87
N GLU A 112 -2.46 -11.14 20.11
CA GLU A 112 -2.13 -10.36 21.30
C GLU A 112 -2.83 -8.99 21.32
N LEU A 113 -2.98 -8.33 20.17
CA LEU A 113 -3.73 -7.07 20.06
C LEU A 113 -5.22 -7.28 20.37
N THR A 114 -5.82 -8.32 19.82
CA THR A 114 -7.28 -8.53 19.87
C THR A 114 -7.75 -9.29 21.11
N LYS A 115 -6.83 -9.90 21.86
CA LYS A 115 -7.10 -10.72 23.06
C LYS A 115 -7.93 -10.02 24.14
N GLN A 116 -7.80 -8.72 24.28
CA GLN A 116 -8.43 -7.94 25.34
C GLN A 116 -9.65 -7.13 24.85
N ALA A 117 -10.01 -7.27 23.57
CA ALA A 117 -11.24 -6.67 23.09
C ALA A 117 -12.41 -7.39 23.77
N SER A 118 -13.15 -6.68 24.62
CA SER A 118 -14.41 -7.18 25.16
C SER A 118 -15.29 -7.62 24.00
N CYS A 119 -15.85 -8.81 24.11
CA CYS A 119 -16.65 -9.48 23.09
C CYS A 119 -17.80 -8.59 22.58
N SER A 120 -17.51 -7.69 21.65
CA SER A 120 -18.49 -7.21 20.70
C SER A 120 -18.80 -8.37 19.76
N GLY A 121 -20.07 -8.70 19.60
CA GLY A 121 -20.57 -9.97 19.04
C GLY A 121 -19.84 -10.49 17.80
N ASP A 122 -20.01 -11.77 17.50
CA ASP A 122 -19.36 -12.51 16.40
C ASP A 122 -19.45 -11.82 15.03
N GLU A 123 -20.45 -10.97 14.80
CA GLU A 123 -20.62 -10.19 13.57
C GLU A 123 -19.45 -9.24 13.27
N ASN A 124 -18.82 -8.69 14.31
CA ASN A 124 -17.67 -7.78 14.15
C ASN A 124 -16.34 -8.51 13.84
N ARG A 125 -16.36 -9.83 13.80
CA ARG A 125 -15.18 -10.68 13.55
C ARG A 125 -15.28 -11.44 12.22
N SER A 126 -16.27 -11.14 11.38
CA SER A 126 -16.44 -11.75 10.07
C SER A 126 -16.02 -10.78 8.96
N LEU A 127 -15.21 -11.26 8.02
CA LEU A 127 -14.73 -10.50 6.87
C LEU A 127 -14.87 -11.32 5.58
N LYS A 128 -15.44 -10.73 4.54
CA LYS A 128 -15.43 -11.28 3.19
C LYS A 128 -14.26 -10.70 2.40
N VAL A 129 -13.44 -11.57 1.82
CA VAL A 129 -12.24 -11.18 1.08
C VAL A 129 -12.32 -11.66 -0.36
N ASP A 130 -12.33 -10.73 -1.29
CA ASP A 130 -12.12 -10.97 -2.71
C ASP A 130 -10.62 -11.01 -3.00
N CYS A 131 -10.12 -12.15 -3.42
CA CYS A 131 -8.70 -12.40 -3.66
C CYS A 131 -8.27 -12.21 -5.11
N ALA A 132 -9.08 -11.56 -5.94
CA ALA A 132 -8.77 -11.23 -7.33
C ALA A 132 -8.40 -12.44 -8.23
N ASN A 133 -8.73 -13.66 -7.87
CA ASN A 133 -8.20 -14.90 -8.42
C ASN A 133 -6.65 -14.98 -8.38
N GLY A 134 -6.05 -14.32 -7.41
CA GLY A 134 -4.61 -14.18 -7.22
C GLY A 134 -4.02 -15.08 -6.14
N ILE A 135 -2.75 -14.82 -5.82
CA ILE A 135 -1.98 -15.59 -4.81
C ILE A 135 -2.51 -15.40 -3.39
N GLY A 136 -3.20 -14.27 -3.11
CA GLY A 136 -3.69 -13.93 -1.78
C GLY A 136 -4.58 -14.99 -1.16
N ALA A 137 -5.44 -15.66 -1.96
CA ALA A 137 -6.31 -16.72 -1.46
C ALA A 137 -5.54 -17.93 -0.89
N LEU A 138 -4.49 -18.37 -1.61
CA LEU A 138 -3.64 -19.45 -1.14
C LEU A 138 -2.98 -19.09 0.19
N LYS A 139 -2.44 -17.88 0.28
CA LYS A 139 -1.70 -17.41 1.45
C LYS A 139 -2.59 -17.14 2.66
N LEU A 140 -3.84 -16.70 2.44
CA LEU A 140 -4.82 -16.60 3.53
C LEU A 140 -5.26 -17.96 4.06
N ARG A 141 -5.45 -18.97 3.20
CA ARG A 141 -5.75 -20.35 3.65
C ARG A 141 -4.61 -20.95 4.47
N GLU A 142 -3.37 -20.74 4.04
CA GLU A 142 -2.20 -21.17 4.83
C GLU A 142 -2.15 -20.44 6.18
N MET A 143 -2.44 -19.14 6.22
CA MET A 143 -2.43 -18.32 7.43
C MET A 143 -3.56 -18.65 8.41
N GLU A 144 -4.70 -19.15 7.92
CA GLU A 144 -5.86 -19.52 8.77
C GLU A 144 -5.47 -20.51 9.86
N HIS A 145 -4.50 -21.40 9.62
CA HIS A 145 -3.99 -22.34 10.62
C HIS A 145 -3.26 -21.66 11.78
N TYR A 146 -2.82 -20.42 11.61
CA TYR A 146 -2.09 -19.64 12.63
C TYR A 146 -3.01 -18.67 13.36
N ILE A 147 -4.10 -18.22 12.74
CA ILE A 147 -5.12 -17.37 13.38
C ILE A 147 -6.24 -18.24 13.91
N THR A 148 -6.05 -18.78 15.10
CA THR A 148 -7.01 -19.73 15.70
C THR A 148 -8.22 -19.07 16.34
N GLN A 149 -8.17 -17.75 16.58
CA GLN A 149 -9.25 -16.97 17.18
C GLN A 149 -9.21 -15.51 16.70
N GLY A 150 -10.34 -14.87 16.67
CA GLY A 150 -10.41 -13.42 16.53
C GLY A 150 -10.86 -12.90 15.17
N LEU A 151 -10.73 -13.67 14.10
CA LEU A 151 -11.19 -13.27 12.76
C LEU A 151 -11.67 -14.50 11.98
N SER A 152 -12.86 -14.42 11.40
CA SER A 152 -13.40 -15.41 10.47
C SER A 152 -13.38 -14.81 9.06
N VAL A 153 -12.67 -15.45 8.14
CA VAL A 153 -12.48 -14.97 6.77
C VAL A 153 -13.21 -15.88 5.79
N GLN A 154 -14.05 -15.28 4.94
CA GLN A 154 -14.68 -15.96 3.83
C GLN A 154 -14.05 -15.50 2.52
N LEU A 155 -13.43 -16.42 1.76
CA LEU A 155 -12.71 -16.11 0.53
C LEU A 155 -13.62 -16.19 -0.70
N PHE A 156 -13.47 -15.21 -1.58
CA PHE A 156 -14.10 -15.11 -2.89
C PHE A 156 -13.04 -14.90 -3.97
N ASN A 157 -13.35 -15.27 -5.21
CA ASN A 157 -12.41 -15.18 -6.34
C ASN A 157 -11.03 -15.74 -5.95
N ASP A 158 -11.04 -16.99 -5.52
CA ASP A 158 -9.94 -17.66 -4.84
C ASP A 158 -8.93 -18.34 -5.77
N GLY A 159 -9.04 -18.11 -7.07
CA GLY A 159 -8.17 -18.69 -8.09
C GLY A 159 -8.60 -20.07 -8.60
N THR A 160 -9.63 -20.69 -8.01
CA THR A 160 -10.14 -21.99 -8.48
C THR A 160 -10.94 -21.86 -9.78
N LYS A 161 -11.57 -20.71 -10.01
CA LYS A 161 -12.36 -20.40 -11.20
C LYS A 161 -12.18 -18.92 -11.54
N GLY A 162 -12.05 -18.61 -12.83
CA GLY A 162 -11.97 -17.24 -13.29
C GLY A 162 -10.54 -16.80 -13.67
N LYS A 163 -10.44 -15.58 -14.13
CA LYS A 163 -9.20 -14.94 -14.57
C LYS A 163 -8.69 -13.99 -13.51
N LEU A 164 -7.38 -13.98 -13.29
CA LEU A 164 -6.67 -13.05 -12.43
C LEU A 164 -7.07 -11.58 -12.73
N ASN A 165 -7.48 -10.82 -11.71
CA ASN A 165 -7.88 -9.41 -11.79
C ASN A 165 -9.02 -9.11 -12.81
N HIS A 166 -9.79 -10.09 -13.24
CA HIS A 166 -10.85 -9.88 -14.21
C HIS A 166 -12.20 -9.70 -13.52
N LEU A 167 -12.77 -8.48 -13.58
CA LEU A 167 -14.02 -8.07 -12.92
C LEU A 167 -14.02 -8.28 -11.40
N CYS A 168 -12.86 -8.37 -10.79
CA CYS A 168 -12.62 -8.56 -9.36
C CYS A 168 -11.28 -7.93 -8.95
N GLY A 169 -11.03 -7.86 -7.64
CA GLY A 169 -9.82 -7.31 -7.07
C GLY A 169 -9.85 -5.81 -6.82
N ALA A 170 -8.87 -5.33 -6.05
CA ALA A 170 -8.79 -3.96 -5.55
C ALA A 170 -8.87 -2.90 -6.66
N ASP A 171 -8.16 -3.09 -7.76
CA ASP A 171 -8.17 -2.15 -8.89
C ASP A 171 -9.54 -2.06 -9.57
N PHE A 172 -10.24 -3.20 -9.70
CA PHE A 172 -11.59 -3.23 -10.26
C PHE A 172 -12.56 -2.48 -9.35
N VAL A 173 -12.56 -2.80 -8.06
CA VAL A 173 -13.44 -2.19 -7.07
C VAL A 173 -13.19 -0.67 -6.99
N LYS A 174 -11.93 -0.25 -6.91
CA LYS A 174 -11.54 1.17 -6.86
C LYS A 174 -11.98 1.93 -8.10
N SER A 175 -11.78 1.37 -9.29
CA SER A 175 -12.05 2.09 -10.54
C SER A 175 -13.52 2.09 -10.96
N HIS A 176 -14.26 1.03 -10.66
CA HIS A 176 -15.67 0.88 -11.07
C HIS A 176 -16.66 1.22 -9.96
N GLN A 177 -16.21 1.31 -8.70
CA GLN A 177 -17.04 1.62 -7.53
C GLN A 177 -18.28 0.73 -7.42
N LYS A 178 -18.05 -0.58 -7.49
CA LYS A 178 -19.07 -1.62 -7.38
C LYS A 178 -18.47 -2.94 -6.87
N PRO A 179 -19.31 -3.85 -6.34
CA PRO A 179 -18.85 -5.17 -5.88
C PRO A 179 -18.13 -5.95 -6.99
N PRO A 180 -17.13 -6.76 -6.62
CA PRO A 180 -16.50 -7.70 -7.55
C PRO A 180 -17.50 -8.77 -8.00
N GLN A 181 -17.31 -9.27 -9.21
CA GLN A 181 -18.13 -10.36 -9.73
C GLN A 181 -17.95 -11.64 -8.89
N GLY A 182 -19.03 -12.36 -8.65
CA GLY A 182 -18.99 -13.62 -7.90
C GLY A 182 -19.00 -13.47 -6.37
N MET A 183 -19.12 -12.26 -5.87
CA MET A 183 -19.22 -11.97 -4.44
C MET A 183 -20.63 -11.49 -4.08
N GLU A 184 -21.37 -12.30 -3.33
CA GLU A 184 -22.65 -11.89 -2.77
C GLU A 184 -22.45 -11.10 -1.47
N MET A 185 -23.05 -9.93 -1.41
CA MET A 185 -22.96 -9.02 -0.26
C MET A 185 -24.34 -8.76 0.33
N LYS A 186 -24.44 -8.80 1.65
CA LYS A 186 -25.59 -8.28 2.39
C LYS A 186 -25.32 -6.84 2.80
N SER A 187 -26.39 -6.10 3.15
CA SER A 187 -26.26 -4.75 3.67
C SER A 187 -25.40 -4.74 4.93
N ASN A 188 -24.51 -3.76 5.00
CA ASN A 188 -23.60 -3.51 6.13
C ASN A 188 -22.55 -4.60 6.39
N GLU A 189 -22.41 -5.61 5.52
CA GLU A 189 -21.30 -6.55 5.60
C GLU A 189 -19.98 -5.88 5.25
N ARG A 190 -18.96 -6.09 6.08
CA ARG A 190 -17.61 -5.64 5.82
C ARG A 190 -16.93 -6.56 4.80
N CYS A 191 -16.47 -5.96 3.73
CA CYS A 191 -15.82 -6.64 2.63
C CYS A 191 -14.52 -5.94 2.27
N CYS A 192 -13.55 -6.68 1.76
CA CYS A 192 -12.35 -6.11 1.16
C CYS A 192 -11.94 -6.87 -0.10
N SER A 193 -11.13 -6.23 -0.94
CA SER A 193 -10.50 -6.86 -2.10
C SER A 193 -9.00 -6.67 -2.06
N PHE A 194 -8.26 -7.73 -2.33
CA PHE A 194 -6.84 -7.69 -2.67
C PHE A 194 -6.67 -7.52 -4.18
N ASP A 195 -5.46 -7.25 -4.62
CA ASP A 195 -5.07 -7.41 -6.01
C ASP A 195 -4.34 -8.75 -6.24
N GLY A 196 -3.83 -8.96 -7.45
CA GLY A 196 -3.35 -10.28 -7.87
C GLY A 196 -2.14 -10.82 -7.13
N ASP A 197 -1.23 -9.98 -6.65
CA ASP A 197 -0.04 -10.32 -5.86
C ASP A 197 -0.14 -9.88 -4.39
N ALA A 198 -1.34 -9.42 -3.98
CA ALA A 198 -1.70 -9.09 -2.61
C ALA A 198 -0.80 -8.00 -1.97
N ASP A 199 -0.47 -6.96 -2.75
CA ASP A 199 0.21 -5.78 -2.26
C ASP A 199 -0.71 -4.57 -2.05
N ARG A 200 -2.01 -4.68 -2.42
CA ARG A 200 -3.05 -3.66 -2.30
C ARG A 200 -4.30 -4.21 -1.65
N ILE A 201 -4.95 -3.34 -0.87
CA ILE A 201 -6.23 -3.64 -0.23
C ILE A 201 -7.16 -2.43 -0.28
N VAL A 202 -8.43 -2.67 -0.60
CA VAL A 202 -9.51 -1.71 -0.42
C VAL A 202 -10.68 -2.37 0.29
N TYR A 203 -11.38 -1.60 1.13
CA TYR A 203 -12.58 -2.05 1.82
C TYR A 203 -13.84 -1.45 1.20
N TYR A 204 -14.97 -2.07 1.42
CA TYR A 204 -16.26 -1.59 0.94
C TYR A 204 -17.41 -2.29 1.64
N TYR A 205 -18.60 -1.71 1.50
CA TYR A 205 -19.86 -2.28 1.97
C TYR A 205 -21.03 -1.79 1.13
N LEU A 206 -22.20 -2.42 1.26
CA LEU A 206 -23.47 -1.89 0.79
C LEU A 206 -24.23 -1.33 1.99
N ASP A 207 -24.82 -0.14 1.86
CA ASP A 207 -25.72 0.38 2.89
C ASP A 207 -27.10 -0.32 2.86
N VAL A 208 -28.01 0.10 3.73
CA VAL A 208 -29.35 -0.48 3.82
C VAL A 208 -30.22 -0.24 2.58
N ASP A 209 -29.88 0.76 1.79
CA ASP A 209 -30.53 1.13 0.53
C ASP A 209 -29.85 0.47 -0.69
N GLY A 210 -28.79 -0.29 -0.46
CA GLY A 210 -28.03 -1.00 -1.49
C GLY A 210 -27.01 -0.12 -2.21
N HIS A 211 -26.71 1.08 -1.72
CA HIS A 211 -25.65 1.91 -2.30
C HIS A 211 -24.27 1.37 -1.91
N PHE A 212 -23.38 1.41 -2.87
CA PHE A 212 -22.00 0.96 -2.68
C PHE A 212 -21.13 2.07 -2.07
N HIS A 213 -20.43 1.73 -0.99
CA HIS A 213 -19.49 2.60 -0.31
C HIS A 213 -18.08 2.02 -0.39
N LEU A 214 -17.16 2.80 -0.94
CA LEU A 214 -15.74 2.46 -1.03
C LEU A 214 -14.98 3.09 0.13
N ILE A 215 -14.13 2.29 0.77
CA ILE A 215 -13.20 2.70 1.81
C ILE A 215 -11.80 2.38 1.28
N ASP A 216 -11.15 3.38 0.73
CA ASP A 216 -9.90 3.25 0.00
C ASP A 216 -8.65 3.54 0.87
N GLY A 217 -7.48 3.62 0.24
CA GLY A 217 -6.21 3.85 0.92
C GLY A 217 -6.18 5.13 1.78
N ASP A 218 -6.92 6.17 1.41
CA ASP A 218 -6.98 7.40 2.20
C ASP A 218 -7.67 7.18 3.55
N LYS A 219 -8.76 6.42 3.55
CA LYS A 219 -9.48 6.05 4.77
C LYS A 219 -8.72 5.04 5.62
N ILE A 220 -7.96 4.15 4.97
CA ILE A 220 -7.06 3.20 5.65
C ILE A 220 -5.96 3.99 6.38
N ALA A 221 -5.26 4.90 5.69
CA ALA A 221 -4.24 5.74 6.29
C ALA A 221 -4.78 6.55 7.48
N THR A 222 -5.99 7.08 7.34
CA THR A 222 -6.65 7.86 8.39
C THR A 222 -6.98 7.00 9.62
N LEU A 223 -7.53 5.80 9.44
CA LEU A 223 -7.85 4.88 10.54
C LEU A 223 -6.60 4.50 11.33
N ILE A 224 -5.55 4.06 10.61
CA ILE A 224 -4.30 3.60 11.23
C ILE A 224 -3.59 4.77 11.93
N SER A 225 -3.50 5.94 11.29
CA SER A 225 -2.87 7.13 11.88
C SER A 225 -3.61 7.61 13.13
N SER A 226 -4.96 7.54 13.14
CA SER A 226 -5.78 7.86 14.30
C SER A 226 -5.45 6.95 15.48
N PHE A 227 -5.43 5.66 15.23
CA PHE A 227 -5.13 4.66 16.24
C PHE A 227 -3.72 4.82 16.83
N LEU A 228 -2.72 4.98 15.97
CA LEU A 228 -1.34 5.18 16.42
C LEU A 228 -1.20 6.46 17.25
N LYS A 229 -1.81 7.56 16.81
CA LYS A 229 -1.76 8.82 17.54
C LYS A 229 -2.41 8.73 18.91
N GLU A 230 -3.55 8.06 19.03
CA GLU A 230 -4.20 7.85 20.33
C GLU A 230 -3.30 7.07 21.29
N LEU A 231 -2.65 5.99 20.81
CA LEU A 231 -1.70 5.23 21.63
C LEU A 231 -0.51 6.07 22.08
N LEU A 232 0.05 6.91 21.18
CA LEU A 232 1.14 7.83 21.52
C LEU A 232 0.71 8.86 22.58
N LEU A 233 -0.48 9.42 22.47
CA LEU A 233 -1.03 10.33 23.47
C LEU A 233 -1.22 9.63 24.82
N GLU A 234 -1.68 8.40 24.83
CA GLU A 234 -1.88 7.61 26.07
C GLU A 234 -0.57 7.32 26.79
N ILE A 235 0.50 7.01 26.08
CA ILE A 235 1.82 6.81 26.70
C ILE A 235 2.49 8.14 27.09
N GLY A 236 2.08 9.25 26.51
CA GLY A 236 2.63 10.58 26.77
C GLY A 236 3.94 10.85 26.04
N GLU A 237 4.13 10.25 24.86
CA GLU A 237 5.34 10.41 24.03
C GLU A 237 5.08 11.28 22.79
N SER A 238 6.07 12.08 22.44
CA SER A 238 6.04 13.02 21.32
C SER A 238 6.81 12.46 20.12
N LEU A 239 6.54 11.22 19.71
CA LEU A 239 7.11 10.71 18.47
C LEU A 239 6.48 11.42 17.26
N ASN A 240 7.33 11.76 16.30
CA ASN A 240 6.92 12.47 15.08
C ASN A 240 6.21 11.50 14.12
N ILE A 241 4.87 11.57 14.09
CA ILE A 241 4.06 10.83 13.13
C ILE A 241 3.73 11.71 11.92
N GLY A 242 3.91 11.19 10.71
CA GLY A 242 3.53 11.87 9.47
C GLY A 242 2.79 10.93 8.51
N VAL A 243 1.85 11.49 7.75
CA VAL A 243 1.14 10.77 6.68
C VAL A 243 1.65 11.24 5.34
N VAL A 244 1.98 10.29 4.47
CA VAL A 244 2.45 10.58 3.10
C VAL A 244 1.39 10.11 2.11
N GLN A 245 0.98 11.02 1.25
CA GLN A 245 -0.05 10.81 0.22
C GLN A 245 0.48 11.21 -1.16
N THR A 246 -0.21 10.78 -2.21
CA THR A 246 -0.03 11.32 -3.57
C THR A 246 -1.08 12.40 -3.86
N ALA A 247 -0.93 13.07 -4.99
CA ALA A 247 -1.92 14.06 -5.46
C ALA A 247 -3.33 13.45 -5.65
N TYR A 248 -3.46 12.13 -5.72
CA TYR A 248 -4.76 11.44 -5.86
C TYR A 248 -5.54 11.31 -4.54
N ALA A 249 -4.92 11.56 -3.39
CA ALA A 249 -5.64 11.53 -2.12
C ALA A 249 -6.75 12.59 -2.09
N ASN A 250 -7.91 12.24 -1.56
CA ASN A 250 -9.04 13.16 -1.46
C ASN A 250 -8.72 14.33 -0.51
N GLY A 251 -9.05 15.55 -0.91
CA GLY A 251 -8.79 16.73 -0.09
C GLY A 251 -9.49 16.74 1.27
N SER A 252 -10.58 15.98 1.42
CA SER A 252 -11.21 15.79 2.74
C SER A 252 -10.34 14.94 3.66
N SER A 253 -9.65 13.92 3.13
CA SER A 253 -8.70 13.11 3.90
C SER A 253 -7.57 14.00 4.45
N THR A 254 -6.94 14.78 3.58
CA THR A 254 -5.86 15.69 3.96
C THR A 254 -6.30 16.67 5.05
N ARG A 255 -7.46 17.32 4.86
CA ARG A 255 -8.00 18.24 5.87
C ARG A 255 -8.33 17.56 7.20
N TYR A 256 -8.94 16.38 7.16
CA TYR A 256 -9.25 15.64 8.38
C TYR A 256 -7.99 15.30 9.18
N LEU A 257 -6.95 14.81 8.50
CA LEU A 257 -5.66 14.51 9.12
C LEU A 257 -5.01 15.77 9.73
N GLU A 258 -4.94 16.88 9.00
CA GLU A 258 -4.27 18.10 9.43
C GLU A 258 -5.08 18.91 10.44
N GLU A 259 -6.38 19.14 10.16
CA GLU A 259 -7.20 20.05 10.95
C GLU A 259 -7.85 19.40 12.16
N VAL A 260 -8.30 18.13 12.03
CA VAL A 260 -8.98 17.40 13.11
C VAL A 260 -7.98 16.60 13.92
N MET A 261 -7.21 15.78 13.24
CA MET A 261 -6.26 14.88 13.91
C MET A 261 -4.94 15.55 14.29
N LYS A 262 -4.62 16.71 13.70
CA LYS A 262 -3.33 17.39 13.90
C LYS A 262 -2.13 16.47 13.60
N VAL A 263 -2.22 15.71 12.50
CA VAL A 263 -1.15 14.89 11.93
C VAL A 263 -0.70 15.57 10.64
N PRO A 264 0.60 15.89 10.47
CA PRO A 264 1.09 16.51 9.25
C PRO A 264 0.97 15.56 8.06
N VAL A 265 0.56 16.12 6.92
CA VAL A 265 0.42 15.39 5.65
C VAL A 265 1.41 15.92 4.63
N TYR A 266 2.08 14.99 3.95
CA TYR A 266 3.06 15.31 2.92
C TYR A 266 2.66 14.67 1.60
N CYS A 267 2.68 15.48 0.53
CA CYS A 267 2.39 14.99 -0.80
C CYS A 267 3.69 14.70 -1.56
N THR A 268 3.76 13.53 -2.20
CA THR A 268 4.88 13.12 -3.04
C THR A 268 4.41 12.79 -4.46
N LYS A 269 5.36 12.62 -5.37
CA LYS A 269 5.09 12.06 -6.70
C LYS A 269 4.45 10.67 -6.58
N THR A 270 3.62 10.34 -7.55
CA THR A 270 3.00 9.00 -7.65
C THR A 270 4.07 7.92 -7.81
N GLY A 271 3.88 6.84 -7.10
CA GLY A 271 4.76 5.67 -7.07
C GLY A 271 5.26 5.38 -5.67
N VAL A 272 4.99 4.18 -5.21
CA VAL A 272 5.22 3.71 -3.83
C VAL A 272 6.63 4.00 -3.30
N LYS A 273 7.66 3.93 -4.16
CA LYS A 273 9.04 4.26 -3.77
C LYS A 273 9.20 5.69 -3.22
N HIS A 274 8.46 6.65 -3.77
CA HIS A 274 8.52 8.04 -3.32
C HIS A 274 7.82 8.22 -1.97
N LEU A 275 6.67 7.55 -1.79
CA LEU A 275 5.96 7.57 -0.52
C LEU A 275 6.81 6.90 0.57
N HIS A 276 7.40 5.74 0.28
CA HIS A 276 8.25 4.99 1.20
C HIS A 276 9.45 5.83 1.67
N HIS A 277 10.19 6.45 0.74
CA HIS A 277 11.33 7.30 1.09
C HIS A 277 10.93 8.51 1.94
N LYS A 278 9.80 9.14 1.63
CA LYS A 278 9.31 10.26 2.42
C LYS A 278 8.85 9.82 3.81
N ALA A 279 8.20 8.67 3.92
CA ALA A 279 7.75 8.12 5.19
C ALA A 279 8.92 7.78 6.14
N GLN A 280 10.09 7.43 5.62
CA GLN A 280 11.31 7.19 6.42
C GLN A 280 11.86 8.42 7.14
N GLU A 281 11.42 9.64 6.79
CA GLU A 281 11.85 10.87 7.47
C GLU A 281 11.17 11.07 8.83
N PHE A 282 10.17 10.26 9.18
CA PHE A 282 9.41 10.35 10.43
C PHE A 282 9.81 9.25 11.40
N ASP A 283 9.51 9.46 12.68
CA ASP A 283 9.60 8.38 13.68
C ASP A 283 8.58 7.30 13.36
N ILE A 284 7.39 7.70 12.93
CA ILE A 284 6.32 6.84 12.42
C ILE A 284 5.79 7.45 11.12
N GLY A 285 6.08 6.82 10.00
CA GLY A 285 5.62 7.26 8.68
C GLY A 285 4.51 6.36 8.16
N VAL A 286 3.30 6.88 8.00
CA VAL A 286 2.16 6.18 7.41
C VAL A 286 2.03 6.60 5.96
N TYR A 287 1.99 5.65 5.02
CA TYR A 287 1.72 5.99 3.64
C TYR A 287 0.77 4.99 2.99
N PHE A 288 -0.18 5.53 2.25
CA PHE A 288 -1.06 4.76 1.37
C PHE A 288 -1.36 5.55 0.11
N GLU A 289 -1.31 4.89 -1.02
CA GLU A 289 -1.92 5.39 -2.25
C GLU A 289 -3.44 5.13 -2.19
N ALA A 290 -4.22 5.95 -2.88
CA ALA A 290 -5.68 5.78 -2.92
C ALA A 290 -6.14 4.42 -3.49
N ASN A 291 -5.27 3.68 -4.17
CA ASN A 291 -5.52 2.32 -4.64
C ASN A 291 -5.34 1.24 -3.56
N GLY A 292 -4.97 1.63 -2.34
CA GLY A 292 -4.79 0.74 -1.20
C GLY A 292 -3.40 0.12 -1.07
N HIS A 293 -2.41 0.56 -1.86
CA HIS A 293 -1.02 0.15 -1.67
C HIS A 293 -0.35 1.05 -0.64
N GLY A 294 0.09 0.48 0.46
CA GLY A 294 0.71 1.25 1.52
C GLY A 294 1.17 0.41 2.69
N THR A 295 1.76 1.04 3.69
CA THR A 295 2.15 0.45 4.97
C THR A 295 2.53 1.54 5.99
N VAL A 296 3.01 1.12 7.16
CA VAL A 296 3.56 2.00 8.19
C VAL A 296 5.02 1.64 8.43
N LEU A 297 5.85 2.66 8.54
CA LEU A 297 7.26 2.53 8.88
C LEU A 297 7.53 3.10 10.27
N PHE A 298 8.34 2.40 11.03
CA PHE A 298 8.85 2.87 12.31
C PHE A 298 10.36 3.06 12.20
N SER A 299 10.87 4.22 12.61
CA SER A 299 12.32 4.40 12.74
C SER A 299 12.88 3.45 13.81
N LYS A 300 14.13 3.02 13.66
CA LYS A 300 14.77 2.17 14.68
C LYS A 300 14.79 2.83 16.08
N ALA A 301 14.89 4.14 16.12
CA ALA A 301 14.81 4.91 17.36
C ALA A 301 13.42 4.82 17.98
N ALA A 302 12.36 4.98 17.18
CA ALA A 302 10.97 4.82 17.62
C ALA A 302 10.68 3.40 18.12
N GLU A 303 11.09 2.37 17.36
CA GLU A 303 10.94 0.98 17.78
C GLU A 303 11.62 0.69 19.12
N THR A 304 12.87 1.15 19.27
CA THR A 304 13.65 0.97 20.51
C THR A 304 12.97 1.65 21.69
N LYS A 305 12.52 2.90 21.49
CA LYS A 305 11.81 3.67 22.49
C LYS A 305 10.51 3.02 22.91
N ILE A 306 9.68 2.57 21.97
CA ILE A 306 8.40 1.90 22.23
C ILE A 306 8.64 0.59 23.02
N LYS A 307 9.61 -0.22 22.62
CA LYS A 307 9.98 -1.46 23.33
C LYS A 307 10.48 -1.20 24.75
N GLN A 308 11.22 -0.12 24.95
CA GLN A 308 11.65 0.32 26.28
C GLN A 308 10.44 0.70 27.14
N LEU A 309 9.55 1.56 26.62
CA LEU A 309 8.36 2.01 27.32
C LEU A 309 7.41 0.84 27.68
N ALA A 310 7.28 -0.15 26.80
CA ALA A 310 6.50 -1.35 27.06
C ALA A 310 7.00 -2.18 28.26
N ARG A 311 8.28 -2.01 28.64
CA ARG A 311 8.90 -2.66 29.82
C ARG A 311 8.84 -1.79 31.08
N GLU A 312 9.09 -0.48 30.93
CA GLU A 312 9.26 0.47 32.03
C GLU A 312 7.95 1.07 32.54
N LEU A 313 6.96 1.28 31.66
CA LEU A 313 5.68 1.87 32.04
C LEU A 313 4.81 0.88 32.81
N GLU A 314 3.86 1.42 33.54
CA GLU A 314 2.89 0.65 34.34
C GLU A 314 1.45 0.92 33.91
N ASN A 315 0.54 0.06 34.33
CA ASN A 315 -0.90 0.21 34.17
C ASN A 315 -1.33 0.44 32.70
N LYS A 316 -2.15 1.44 32.50
CA LYS A 316 -2.75 1.80 31.20
C LYS A 316 -1.71 2.20 30.15
N LYS A 317 -0.69 2.97 30.56
CA LYS A 317 0.42 3.36 29.68
C LYS A 317 1.22 2.17 29.16
N ARG A 318 1.50 1.19 30.04
CA ARG A 318 2.16 -0.04 29.63
C ARG A 318 1.32 -0.81 28.61
N LYS A 319 -0.01 -0.87 28.81
CA LYS A 319 -0.92 -1.50 27.85
C LYS A 319 -0.83 -0.84 26.48
N ALA A 320 -0.88 0.50 26.41
CA ALA A 320 -0.78 1.23 25.15
C ALA A 320 0.60 1.03 24.47
N ALA A 321 1.71 1.05 25.24
CA ALA A 321 3.03 0.77 24.70
C ALA A 321 3.16 -0.67 24.16
N LYS A 322 2.56 -1.65 24.84
CA LYS A 322 2.48 -3.04 24.36
C LYS A 322 1.64 -3.17 23.09
N MET A 323 0.57 -2.42 22.96
CA MET A 323 -0.22 -2.38 21.73
C MET A 323 0.61 -1.81 20.57
N LEU A 324 1.39 -0.73 20.77
CA LEU A 324 2.32 -0.21 19.77
C LEU A 324 3.39 -1.24 19.39
N GLU A 325 3.97 -1.96 20.36
CA GLU A 325 4.93 -3.03 20.09
C GLU A 325 4.32 -4.14 19.21
N ASN A 326 3.10 -4.57 19.50
CA ASN A 326 2.40 -5.54 18.67
C ASN A 326 2.04 -5.00 17.28
N VAL A 327 1.71 -3.71 17.15
CA VAL A 327 1.48 -3.08 15.83
C VAL A 327 2.76 -3.10 15.00
N ILE A 328 3.92 -2.80 15.58
CA ILE A 328 5.23 -2.90 14.91
C ILE A 328 5.47 -4.32 14.38
N ASP A 329 5.11 -5.34 15.15
CA ASP A 329 5.28 -6.73 14.74
C ASP A 329 4.22 -7.19 13.72
N LEU A 330 3.02 -6.61 13.74
CA LEU A 330 1.93 -6.94 12.83
C LEU A 330 2.12 -6.32 11.44
N ILE A 331 2.72 -5.13 11.37
CA ILE A 331 2.92 -4.41 10.11
C ILE A 331 4.14 -4.95 9.37
N ASN A 332 3.97 -5.28 8.10
CA ASN A 332 5.09 -5.54 7.20
C ASN A 332 5.69 -4.21 6.74
N GLN A 333 6.79 -3.79 7.37
CA GLN A 333 7.45 -2.53 7.08
C GLN A 333 8.28 -2.56 5.78
N THR A 334 8.39 -3.70 5.11
CA THR A 334 9.27 -3.87 3.95
C THR A 334 8.63 -3.45 2.63
N ALA A 335 7.32 -3.59 2.53
CA ALA A 335 6.50 -3.23 1.37
C ALA A 335 5.02 -3.14 1.78
N GLY A 336 4.17 -2.53 0.95
CA GLY A 336 2.72 -2.66 1.09
C GLY A 336 2.31 -4.12 1.05
N ASP A 337 1.48 -4.54 1.99
CA ASP A 337 1.13 -5.94 2.22
C ASP A 337 -0.35 -6.06 2.60
N ALA A 338 -1.16 -6.48 1.63
CA ALA A 338 -2.60 -6.56 1.82
C ALA A 338 -3.03 -7.48 2.98
N ILE A 339 -2.27 -8.54 3.26
CA ILE A 339 -2.55 -9.45 4.39
C ILE A 339 -2.22 -8.78 5.72
N SER A 340 -1.05 -8.17 5.82
CA SER A 340 -0.63 -7.41 7.00
C SER A 340 -1.57 -6.23 7.28
N ASP A 341 -1.87 -5.43 6.24
CA ASP A 341 -2.76 -4.28 6.35
C ASP A 341 -4.18 -4.69 6.75
N MET A 342 -4.71 -5.78 6.18
CA MET A 342 -5.98 -6.38 6.58
C MET A 342 -5.99 -6.67 8.09
N LEU A 343 -4.97 -7.35 8.59
CA LEU A 343 -4.91 -7.71 10.01
C LEU A 343 -4.81 -6.49 10.93
N VAL A 344 -4.05 -5.46 10.52
CA VAL A 344 -3.98 -4.19 11.28
C VAL A 344 -5.33 -3.51 11.32
N ILE A 345 -6.01 -3.39 10.18
CA ILE A 345 -7.32 -2.76 10.08
C ILE A 345 -8.34 -3.52 10.95
N GLU A 346 -8.40 -4.85 10.80
CA GLU A 346 -9.31 -5.69 11.60
C GLU A 346 -9.01 -5.58 13.10
N ALA A 347 -7.73 -5.57 13.50
CA ALA A 347 -7.37 -5.36 14.90
C ALA A 347 -7.85 -4.01 15.43
N VAL A 348 -7.69 -2.93 14.67
CA VAL A 348 -8.16 -1.59 15.06
C VAL A 348 -9.69 -1.55 15.18
N LEU A 349 -10.41 -2.10 14.21
CA LEU A 349 -11.87 -2.14 14.23
C LEU A 349 -12.39 -2.95 15.43
N ILE A 350 -11.79 -4.09 15.72
CA ILE A 350 -12.13 -4.93 16.87
C ILE A 350 -11.85 -4.20 18.20
N LEU A 351 -10.66 -3.62 18.34
CA LEU A 351 -10.25 -2.91 19.56
C LEU A 351 -11.11 -1.70 19.86
N LYS A 352 -11.52 -0.97 18.83
CA LYS A 352 -12.36 0.22 18.96
C LYS A 352 -13.85 -0.09 18.96
N GLY A 353 -14.27 -1.31 18.64
CA GLY A 353 -15.67 -1.67 18.45
C GLY A 353 -16.33 -0.90 17.30
N LEU A 354 -15.58 -0.50 16.26
CA LEU A 354 -16.09 0.27 15.14
C LEU A 354 -16.72 -0.65 14.09
N THR A 355 -17.87 -0.26 13.60
CA THR A 355 -18.45 -0.82 12.37
C THR A 355 -17.79 -0.21 11.13
N VAL A 356 -17.96 -0.85 9.97
CA VAL A 356 -17.47 -0.31 8.71
C VAL A 356 -18.10 1.04 8.37
N GLN A 357 -19.37 1.25 8.72
CA GLN A 357 -20.09 2.51 8.54
C GLN A 357 -19.53 3.63 9.43
N GLN A 358 -19.22 3.31 10.69
CA GLN A 358 -18.59 4.27 11.62
C GLN A 358 -17.19 4.65 11.16
N TRP A 359 -16.44 3.70 10.59
CA TRP A 359 -15.16 4.00 9.96
C TRP A 359 -15.33 4.92 8.74
N ASP A 360 -16.26 4.60 7.84
CA ASP A 360 -16.55 5.43 6.67
C ASP A 360 -16.98 6.85 7.05
N ALA A 361 -17.72 7.01 8.15
CA ALA A 361 -18.23 8.26 8.65
C ALA A 361 -17.19 9.18 9.33
N LEU A 362 -15.90 8.78 9.45
CA LEU A 362 -14.85 9.64 10.00
C LEU A 362 -14.75 10.98 9.25
N TYR A 363 -14.89 10.95 7.95
CA TYR A 363 -15.06 12.12 7.08
C TYR A 363 -15.75 11.72 5.79
N THR A 364 -16.34 12.70 5.10
CA THR A 364 -16.97 12.49 3.80
C THR A 364 -16.04 12.95 2.69
N ASP A 365 -15.82 12.09 1.69
CA ASP A 365 -15.04 12.44 0.52
C ASP A 365 -15.70 13.56 -0.30
N LEU A 366 -14.86 14.43 -0.83
CA LEU A 366 -15.30 15.33 -1.89
C LEU A 366 -15.64 14.51 -3.14
N PRO A 367 -16.74 14.85 -3.82
CA PRO A 367 -16.97 14.36 -5.16
C PRO A 367 -15.76 14.57 -6.06
N ASN A 368 -15.26 13.50 -6.66
CA ASN A 368 -14.08 13.56 -7.49
C ASN A 368 -14.26 12.78 -8.80
N ARG A 369 -13.39 13.05 -9.76
CA ARG A 369 -13.35 12.35 -11.02
C ARG A 369 -11.93 12.16 -11.52
N GLN A 370 -11.67 10.96 -12.01
CA GLN A 370 -10.42 10.62 -12.67
C GLN A 370 -10.67 10.26 -14.12
N LEU A 371 -9.84 10.79 -15.02
CA LEU A 371 -9.93 10.52 -16.45
C LEU A 371 -8.56 10.09 -16.99
N LYS A 372 -8.60 9.25 -18.03
CA LYS A 372 -7.45 8.88 -18.85
C LYS A 372 -7.68 9.47 -20.24
N VAL A 373 -6.77 10.30 -20.70
CA VAL A 373 -6.81 10.94 -22.02
C VAL A 373 -5.64 10.41 -22.84
N LYS A 374 -5.92 9.77 -23.97
CA LYS A 374 -4.87 9.36 -24.91
C LYS A 374 -4.27 10.59 -25.56
N VAL A 375 -2.95 10.63 -25.68
CA VAL A 375 -2.18 11.70 -26.32
C VAL A 375 -1.19 11.08 -27.31
N ALA A 376 -0.71 11.88 -28.26
CA ALA A 376 0.29 11.40 -29.22
C ALA A 376 1.66 11.19 -28.56
N ASP A 377 2.01 12.06 -27.62
CA ASP A 377 3.24 11.99 -26.83
C ASP A 377 2.96 12.54 -25.43
N ARG A 378 3.15 11.72 -24.42
CA ARG A 378 2.97 12.12 -23.01
C ARG A 378 4.08 13.06 -22.52
N GLN A 379 5.26 13.05 -23.16
CA GLN A 379 6.42 13.82 -22.72
C GLN A 379 6.25 15.33 -22.92
N VAL A 380 5.26 15.76 -23.71
CA VAL A 380 4.90 17.18 -23.84
C VAL A 380 4.34 17.77 -22.53
N ILE A 381 3.89 16.91 -21.62
CA ILE A 381 3.39 17.31 -20.29
C ILE A 381 4.51 17.11 -19.27
N SER A 382 5.00 18.18 -18.70
CA SER A 382 5.88 18.13 -17.54
C SER A 382 5.20 18.75 -16.30
N THR A 383 5.57 18.26 -15.12
CA THR A 383 4.93 18.64 -13.87
C THR A 383 5.95 18.96 -12.78
N THR A 384 5.53 19.74 -11.79
CA THR A 384 6.26 20.06 -10.57
C THR A 384 5.35 19.90 -9.35
N ASP A 385 5.83 20.23 -8.15
CA ASP A 385 5.07 20.20 -6.90
C ASP A 385 4.34 18.86 -6.68
N ALA A 386 5.10 17.77 -6.67
CA ALA A 386 4.56 16.41 -6.53
C ALA A 386 3.45 16.08 -7.55
N GLU A 387 3.64 16.49 -8.81
CA GLU A 387 2.70 16.29 -9.93
C GLU A 387 1.39 17.11 -9.84
N ARG A 388 1.28 18.04 -8.90
CA ARG A 388 0.09 18.88 -8.71
C ARG A 388 0.02 20.09 -9.63
N GLN A 389 1.15 20.49 -10.21
CA GLN A 389 1.27 21.66 -11.08
C GLN A 389 1.89 21.28 -12.41
N VAL A 390 1.27 21.71 -13.52
CA VAL A 390 1.81 21.56 -14.87
C VAL A 390 2.81 22.66 -15.16
N VAL A 391 3.95 22.31 -15.75
CA VAL A 391 4.98 23.25 -16.21
C VAL A 391 4.85 23.45 -17.73
N THR A 392 4.71 22.35 -18.48
CA THR A 392 4.51 22.38 -19.93
C THR A 392 3.26 21.57 -20.31
N PRO A 393 2.51 22.00 -21.34
CA PRO A 393 2.67 23.20 -22.17
C PRO A 393 2.28 24.49 -21.43
N PRO A 394 2.86 25.66 -21.84
CA PRO A 394 2.46 26.96 -21.29
C PRO A 394 0.96 27.21 -21.42
N GLY A 395 0.34 27.85 -20.43
CA GLY A 395 -1.09 28.17 -20.40
C GLY A 395 -1.99 27.07 -19.88
N LEU A 396 -1.52 25.82 -19.80
CA LEU A 396 -2.38 24.72 -19.29
C LEU A 396 -2.65 24.86 -17.80
N GLN A 397 -1.64 25.22 -17.00
CA GLN A 397 -1.84 25.40 -15.56
C GLN A 397 -2.76 26.59 -15.25
N GLU A 398 -2.63 27.70 -15.98
CA GLU A 398 -3.51 28.86 -15.85
C GLU A 398 -4.96 28.48 -16.17
N ALA A 399 -5.19 27.73 -17.23
CA ALA A 399 -6.54 27.25 -17.59
C ALA A 399 -7.13 26.33 -16.50
N ILE A 400 -6.32 25.45 -15.89
CA ILE A 400 -6.73 24.62 -14.75
C ILE A 400 -7.12 25.51 -13.58
N ASN A 401 -6.28 26.48 -13.23
CA ASN A 401 -6.51 27.39 -12.09
C ASN A 401 -7.80 28.22 -12.28
N ASP A 402 -8.07 28.66 -13.48
CA ASP A 402 -9.30 29.43 -13.79
C ASP A 402 -10.58 28.59 -13.69
N LEU A 403 -10.50 27.29 -13.97
CA LEU A 403 -11.59 26.36 -13.74
C LEU A 403 -11.78 26.08 -12.26
N VAL A 404 -10.69 25.79 -11.55
CA VAL A 404 -10.71 25.48 -10.11
C VAL A 404 -11.31 26.63 -9.30
N LYS A 405 -10.98 27.90 -9.60
CA LYS A 405 -11.52 29.09 -8.92
C LYS A 405 -13.06 29.20 -8.94
N LYS A 406 -13.74 28.50 -9.86
CA LYS A 406 -15.21 28.57 -10.01
C LYS A 406 -15.96 27.70 -8.98
N TYR A 407 -15.28 26.83 -8.27
CA TYR A 407 -15.88 25.87 -7.36
C TYR A 407 -15.24 25.95 -5.97
N LYS A 408 -16.02 25.66 -4.94
CA LYS A 408 -15.50 25.62 -3.56
C LYS A 408 -14.79 24.30 -3.28
N LEU A 409 -13.77 24.38 -2.42
CA LEU A 409 -12.96 23.22 -2.00
C LEU A 409 -12.40 22.42 -3.19
N SER A 410 -12.24 23.08 -4.33
CA SER A 410 -11.86 22.43 -5.58
C SER A 410 -10.36 22.41 -5.78
N ARG A 411 -9.90 21.36 -6.40
CA ARG A 411 -8.58 21.26 -7.00
C ARG A 411 -8.60 20.35 -8.22
N ALA A 412 -7.67 20.54 -9.11
CA ALA A 412 -7.46 19.65 -10.25
C ALA A 412 -5.98 19.61 -10.60
N PHE A 413 -5.57 18.50 -11.17
CA PHE A 413 -4.22 18.35 -11.72
C PHE A 413 -4.22 17.47 -12.96
N VAL A 414 -3.17 17.61 -13.75
CA VAL A 414 -2.93 16.84 -14.96
C VAL A 414 -1.48 16.33 -14.89
N ARG A 415 -1.29 15.04 -15.14
CA ARG A 415 0.04 14.43 -15.14
C ARG A 415 0.20 13.41 -16.27
N PRO A 416 1.40 13.21 -16.82
CA PRO A 416 1.67 12.13 -17.74
C PRO A 416 1.66 10.76 -17.02
N SER A 417 1.27 9.71 -17.74
CA SER A 417 1.46 8.35 -17.26
C SER A 417 2.95 7.98 -17.29
N GLY A 418 3.38 7.15 -16.35
CA GLY A 418 4.76 6.62 -16.32
C GLY A 418 5.05 5.61 -17.44
N THR A 419 4.02 4.94 -17.99
CA THR A 419 4.20 3.74 -18.85
C THR A 419 3.51 3.82 -20.21
N GLU A 420 2.49 4.66 -20.38
CA GLU A 420 1.63 4.70 -21.56
C GLU A 420 1.48 6.13 -22.07
N ASP A 421 1.23 6.31 -23.37
CA ASP A 421 0.93 7.64 -23.96
C ASP A 421 -0.50 8.09 -23.62
N ILE A 422 -0.71 8.27 -22.33
CA ILE A 422 -1.91 8.84 -21.75
C ILE A 422 -1.55 9.92 -20.73
N VAL A 423 -2.48 10.84 -20.59
CA VAL A 423 -2.47 11.85 -19.54
C VAL A 423 -3.58 11.52 -18.55
N ARG A 424 -3.27 11.60 -17.29
CA ARG A 424 -4.22 11.40 -16.20
C ARG A 424 -4.69 12.75 -15.69
N VAL A 425 -6.00 12.89 -15.59
CA VAL A 425 -6.66 14.09 -15.08
C VAL A 425 -7.40 13.72 -13.80
N TYR A 426 -7.23 14.50 -12.77
CA TYR A 426 -7.99 14.42 -11.52
C TYR A 426 -8.64 15.77 -11.25
N ALA A 427 -9.88 15.74 -10.77
CA ALA A 427 -10.57 16.92 -10.27
C ALA A 427 -11.50 16.55 -9.12
N GLU A 428 -11.60 17.42 -8.12
CA GLU A 428 -12.53 17.32 -7.00
C GLU A 428 -13.11 18.70 -6.64
N ALA A 429 -14.30 18.72 -6.04
CA ALA A 429 -14.94 19.93 -5.53
C ALA A 429 -16.00 19.58 -4.48
N ASP A 430 -16.55 20.60 -3.78
CA ASP A 430 -17.63 20.43 -2.80
C ASP A 430 -18.96 19.94 -3.38
N SER A 431 -19.10 20.00 -4.69
CA SER A 431 -20.34 19.61 -5.39
C SER A 431 -20.02 18.88 -6.71
N GLN A 432 -20.84 17.88 -7.01
CA GLN A 432 -20.75 17.17 -8.28
C GLN A 432 -21.42 18.02 -9.37
N VAL A 433 -20.62 18.53 -10.33
CA VAL A 433 -21.16 19.21 -11.51
C VAL A 433 -21.97 18.20 -12.32
N ARG A 434 -23.28 18.43 -12.48
CA ARG A 434 -24.12 17.65 -13.37
C ARG A 434 -23.54 17.68 -14.77
N LYS A 435 -23.47 16.51 -15.43
CA LYS A 435 -22.97 16.36 -16.79
C LYS A 435 -23.41 17.51 -17.67
N CYS A 436 -22.50 18.34 -18.13
CA CYS A 436 -22.70 19.05 -19.41
C CYS A 436 -22.81 17.94 -20.47
N GLY A 437 -23.89 17.94 -21.23
CA GLY A 437 -24.08 17.06 -22.37
C GLY A 437 -22.90 17.17 -23.35
N PRO A 438 -22.78 16.26 -24.32
CA PRO A 438 -21.64 16.21 -25.21
C PRO A 438 -21.54 17.54 -25.97
N ARG A 439 -20.65 18.41 -25.55
CA ARG A 439 -20.16 19.49 -26.37
C ARG A 439 -18.78 19.05 -26.89
N THR A 440 -18.80 18.74 -28.16
CA THR A 440 -17.64 18.71 -29.06
C THR A 440 -16.60 19.75 -28.65
N CYS A 441 -15.40 19.26 -28.30
CA CYS A 441 -14.14 19.98 -28.49
C CYS A 441 -13.34 19.26 -29.53
#